data_418ed4b1dd839656738933c50f45a5ec
#
_entry.id   418ed4b1dd839656738933c50f45a5ec
#
_cell.length_a   1.000
_cell.length_b   1.000
_cell.length_c   1.000
_cell.angle_alpha   90.00
_cell.angle_beta   90.00
_cell.angle_gamma   90.00
#
_symmetry.space_group_name_H-M   'P 1'
#
loop_
_entity.id
_entity.type
_entity.pdbx_description
1 polymer ?
#
loop_
_entity_poly.entity_id
_entity_poly.type
_entity_poly.pdbx_seq_one_letter_code
_entity_poly.pdbx_strand_id
1 'polypeptide(L)'
;MRWLDTVRFKDIQAVMGIAVGRIAAIYMTYNVECWITSANDSTHKEGSKHYLGKALDFRTHHIPADKKQPLFEEIRSALGPEFLVLFEYPGEAEEHIHVECED
;
A
#
# COMPACT_ATOMS: atom_id res chain seq x y z
N MET A 1 12.97 -1.10 -0.36
CA MET A 1 11.60 -1.60 -0.50
C MET A 1 11.60 -3.10 -0.70
N ARG A 2 10.64 -3.79 -0.11
CA ARG A 2 10.52 -5.25 -0.18
C ARG A 2 9.09 -5.66 -0.50
N TRP A 3 8.93 -6.91 -0.90
CA TRP A 3 7.62 -7.53 -1.08
C TRP A 3 7.69 -8.99 -0.69
N LEU A 4 6.54 -9.58 -0.34
CA LEU A 4 6.45 -10.99 0.00
C LEU A 4 6.61 -11.85 -1.26
N ASP A 5 7.10 -13.08 -1.09
CA ASP A 5 7.31 -14.01 -2.21
C ASP A 5 6.02 -14.32 -2.98
N THR A 6 4.87 -14.20 -2.32
CA THR A 6 3.56 -14.46 -2.93
C THR A 6 3.04 -13.29 -3.76
N VAL A 7 3.64 -12.11 -3.65
CA VAL A 7 3.19 -10.93 -4.38
C VAL A 7 3.46 -11.08 -5.87
N ARG A 8 2.48 -10.72 -6.68
CA ARG A 8 2.59 -10.71 -8.14
C ARG A 8 2.27 -9.31 -8.64
N PHE A 9 3.14 -8.80 -9.51
CA PHE A 9 2.98 -7.46 -10.10
C PHE A 9 2.46 -7.52 -11.53
N LYS A 10 1.87 -8.64 -11.91
CA LYS A 10 1.30 -8.82 -13.23
C LYS A 10 0.28 -7.70 -13.52
N ASP A 11 0.42 -7.06 -14.67
CA ASP A 11 -0.52 -6.04 -15.15
C ASP A 11 -0.66 -4.82 -14.22
N ILE A 12 0.35 -4.53 -13.41
CA ILE A 12 0.33 -3.32 -12.58
C ILE A 12 0.38 -2.08 -13.47
N GLN A 13 -0.53 -1.15 -13.24
CA GLN A 13 -0.60 0.11 -13.98
C GLN A 13 0.57 1.01 -13.64
N ALA A 14 1.06 1.77 -14.62
CA ALA A 14 2.19 2.68 -14.43
C ALA A 14 1.96 3.70 -13.31
N VAL A 15 0.72 4.16 -13.13
CA VAL A 15 0.36 5.10 -12.07
C VAL A 15 0.69 4.54 -10.68
N MET A 16 0.59 3.23 -10.52
CA MET A 16 0.90 2.60 -9.23
C MET A 16 2.40 2.57 -8.98
N GLY A 17 3.22 2.54 -10.03
CA GLY A 17 4.68 2.66 -9.89
C GLY A 17 5.08 4.01 -9.28
N ILE A 18 4.42 5.08 -9.70
CA ILE A 18 4.64 6.41 -9.14
C ILE A 18 4.23 6.43 -7.67
N ALA A 19 3.06 5.87 -7.36
CA ALA A 19 2.57 5.79 -5.99
C ALA A 19 3.54 5.02 -5.09
N VAL A 20 4.04 3.87 -5.55
CA VAL A 20 5.01 3.07 -4.80
C VAL A 20 6.27 3.87 -4.48
N GLY A 21 6.78 4.63 -5.44
CA GLY A 21 7.96 5.46 -5.22
C GLY A 21 7.75 6.48 -4.11
N ARG A 22 6.60 7.15 -4.11
CA ARG A 22 6.25 8.13 -3.08
C ARG A 22 6.07 7.48 -1.70
N ILE A 23 5.40 6.34 -1.67
CA ILE A 23 5.15 5.60 -0.44
C ILE A 23 6.47 5.10 0.16
N ALA A 24 7.34 4.54 -0.68
CA ALA A 24 8.65 4.05 -0.23
C ALA A 24 9.48 5.19 0.38
N ALA A 25 9.44 6.38 -0.23
CA ALA A 25 10.14 7.54 0.30
C ALA A 25 9.60 7.95 1.67
N ILE A 26 8.28 7.89 1.87
CA ILE A 26 7.66 8.21 3.16
C ILE A 26 8.07 7.19 4.23
N TYR A 27 8.01 5.89 3.92
CA TYR A 27 8.47 4.87 4.85
C TYR A 27 9.92 5.16 5.27
N MET A 28 10.75 5.52 4.31
CA MET A 28 12.17 5.82 4.58
C MET A 28 12.33 6.99 5.56
N THR A 29 11.50 8.03 5.44
CA THR A 29 11.57 9.18 6.36
C THR A 29 11.23 8.79 7.79
N TYR A 30 10.46 7.72 7.98
CA TYR A 30 10.15 7.16 9.30
C TYR A 30 11.15 6.09 9.73
N ASN A 31 12.17 5.86 8.92
CA ASN A 31 13.22 4.87 9.19
C ASN A 31 12.65 3.45 9.32
N VAL A 32 11.68 3.11 8.50
CA VAL A 32 11.09 1.78 8.43
C VAL A 32 11.11 1.27 6.99
N GLU A 33 11.25 -0.03 6.84
CA GLU A 33 11.26 -0.68 5.53
C GLU A 33 9.87 -0.68 4.91
N CYS A 34 9.80 -0.35 3.63
CA CYS A 34 8.54 -0.44 2.89
C CYS A 34 8.34 -1.87 2.38
N TRP A 35 7.24 -2.51 2.80
CA TRP A 35 6.89 -3.86 2.39
C TRP A 35 5.56 -3.88 1.67
N ILE A 36 5.55 -4.44 0.47
CA ILE A 36 4.32 -4.70 -0.28
C ILE A 36 3.88 -6.13 0.06
N THR A 37 2.64 -6.28 0.51
CA THR A 37 2.11 -7.57 0.94
C THR A 37 1.08 -8.14 -0.01
N SER A 38 0.48 -7.31 -0.87
CA SER A 38 -0.47 -7.76 -1.87
C SER A 38 -0.44 -6.80 -3.06
N ALA A 39 -0.52 -7.37 -4.24
CA ALA A 39 -0.63 -6.62 -5.49
C ALA A 39 -1.62 -7.34 -6.38
N ASN A 40 -1.16 -7.96 -7.45
CA ASN A 40 -2.01 -8.67 -8.40
C ASN A 40 -1.87 -10.19 -8.21
N ASP A 41 -1.74 -10.64 -6.99
CA ASP A 41 -1.42 -12.02 -6.61
C ASP A 41 -2.65 -12.90 -6.39
N SER A 42 -3.79 -12.50 -6.93
CA SER A 42 -5.06 -13.23 -6.99
C SER A 42 -5.62 -13.67 -5.64
N THR A 43 -6.82 -14.18 -5.58
CA THR A 43 -7.69 -14.41 -4.43
C THR A 43 -8.39 -13.14 -3.96
N HIS A 44 -8.31 -12.08 -4.74
CA HIS A 44 -9.08 -10.88 -4.49
C HIS A 44 -10.47 -11.04 -5.09
N LYS A 45 -11.42 -10.29 -4.54
CA LYS A 45 -12.80 -10.27 -5.03
C LYS A 45 -12.82 -9.81 -6.50
N GLU A 46 -13.63 -10.46 -7.32
CA GLU A 46 -13.84 -10.07 -8.70
C GLU A 46 -14.27 -8.59 -8.76
N GLY A 47 -13.66 -7.83 -9.65
CA GLY A 47 -13.89 -6.40 -9.75
C GLY A 47 -13.03 -5.56 -8.82
N SER A 48 -12.21 -6.19 -7.98
CA SER A 48 -11.26 -5.50 -7.12
C SER A 48 -10.25 -4.72 -7.95
N LYS A 49 -9.83 -3.57 -7.45
CA LYS A 49 -8.76 -2.77 -8.07
C LYS A 49 -7.44 -3.53 -8.16
N HIS A 50 -7.22 -4.54 -7.30
CA HIS A 50 -6.05 -5.40 -7.40
C HIS A 50 -6.03 -6.16 -8.72
N TYR A 51 -7.19 -6.70 -9.15
CA TYR A 51 -7.30 -7.39 -10.44
C TYR A 51 -7.04 -6.45 -11.61
N LEU A 52 -7.37 -5.16 -11.46
CA LEU A 52 -7.16 -4.16 -12.50
C LEU A 52 -5.73 -3.61 -12.50
N GLY A 53 -4.88 -4.06 -11.57
CA GLY A 53 -3.52 -3.54 -11.45
C GLY A 53 -3.46 -2.13 -10.88
N LYS A 54 -4.49 -1.71 -10.14
CA LYS A 54 -4.63 -0.36 -9.61
C LYS A 54 -4.64 -0.29 -8.09
N ALA A 55 -4.27 -1.37 -7.41
CA ALA A 55 -4.26 -1.40 -5.95
C ALA A 55 -3.07 -2.18 -5.41
N LEU A 56 -2.59 -1.75 -4.24
CA LEU A 56 -1.49 -2.39 -3.52
C LEU A 56 -1.77 -2.31 -2.02
N ASP A 57 -1.31 -3.32 -1.30
CA ASP A 57 -1.36 -3.34 0.16
C ASP A 57 0.06 -3.29 0.72
N PHE A 58 0.24 -2.54 1.80
CA PHE A 58 1.53 -2.33 2.45
C PHE A 58 1.49 -2.78 3.90
N ARG A 59 2.56 -3.42 4.33
CA ARG A 59 2.69 -3.91 5.69
C ARG A 59 2.83 -2.77 6.68
N THR A 60 2.17 -2.90 7.83
CA THR A 60 2.23 -1.93 8.93
C THR A 60 2.66 -2.53 10.26
N HIS A 61 2.68 -3.85 10.39
CA HIS A 61 2.99 -4.51 11.67
C HIS A 61 4.39 -4.19 12.21
N HIS A 62 5.34 -3.89 11.33
CA HIS A 62 6.71 -3.58 11.73
C HIS A 62 6.92 -2.09 12.03
N ILE A 63 5.87 -1.27 11.89
CA ILE A 63 5.94 0.16 12.17
C ILE A 63 5.67 0.39 13.66
N PRO A 64 6.50 1.19 14.36
CA PRO A 64 6.19 1.54 15.75
C PRO A 64 4.79 2.14 15.87
N ALA A 65 4.06 1.76 16.92
CA ALA A 65 2.64 2.10 17.07
C ALA A 65 2.37 3.61 16.95
N ASP A 66 3.24 4.44 17.52
CA ASP A 66 3.08 5.89 17.50
C ASP A 66 3.36 6.51 16.13
N LYS A 67 3.93 5.75 15.20
CA LYS A 67 4.26 6.23 13.85
C LYS A 67 3.26 5.78 12.79
N LYS A 68 2.40 4.84 13.10
CA LYS A 68 1.47 4.28 12.10
C LYS A 68 0.51 5.32 11.55
N GLN A 69 -0.18 6.03 12.41
CA GLN A 69 -1.16 7.03 11.98
C GLN A 69 -0.51 8.20 11.24
N PRO A 70 0.58 8.80 11.76
CA PRO A 70 1.26 9.87 11.01
C PRO A 70 1.75 9.43 9.65
N LEU A 71 2.31 8.21 9.54
CA LEU A 71 2.79 7.69 8.26
C LEU A 71 1.62 7.52 7.28
N PHE A 72 0.51 6.94 7.73
CA PHE A 72 -0.68 6.79 6.92
C PHE A 72 -1.19 8.16 6.41
N GLU A 73 -1.29 9.14 7.29
CA GLU A 73 -1.76 10.47 6.93
C GLU A 73 -0.84 11.14 5.90
N GLU A 74 0.47 10.95 6.03
CA GLU A 74 1.43 11.48 5.06
C GLU A 74 1.26 10.83 3.70
N ILE A 75 1.05 9.52 3.65
CA ILE A 75 0.81 8.83 2.38
C ILE A 75 -0.44 9.39 1.71
N ARG A 76 -1.52 9.48 2.47
CA ARG A 76 -2.79 10.00 1.94
C ARG A 76 -2.63 11.40 1.38
N SER A 77 -1.96 12.26 2.11
CA SER A 77 -1.72 13.64 1.69
C SER A 77 -0.84 13.72 0.45
N ALA A 78 0.23 12.91 0.41
CA ALA A 78 1.20 12.95 -0.69
C ALA A 78 0.63 12.43 -2.00
N LEU A 79 -0.26 11.43 -1.94
CA LEU A 79 -0.83 10.83 -3.16
C LEU A 79 -1.97 11.67 -3.74
N GLY A 80 -2.69 12.39 -2.89
CA GLY A 80 -3.75 13.28 -3.34
C GLY A 80 -5.07 12.58 -3.66
N PRO A 81 -6.04 13.34 -4.22
CA PRO A 81 -7.42 12.87 -4.34
C PRO A 81 -7.65 11.78 -5.39
N GLU A 82 -6.68 11.52 -6.25
CA GLU A 82 -6.80 10.48 -7.26
C GLU A 82 -6.61 9.08 -6.67
N PHE A 83 -6.17 8.99 -5.42
CA PHE A 83 -5.93 7.73 -4.75
C PHE A 83 -6.79 7.60 -3.52
N LEU A 84 -7.36 6.42 -3.34
CA LEU A 84 -7.98 6.03 -2.09
C LEU A 84 -6.93 5.35 -1.22
N VAL A 85 -6.71 5.89 -0.03
CA VAL A 85 -5.72 5.35 0.91
C VAL A 85 -6.45 5.02 2.20
N LEU A 86 -6.41 3.75 2.60
CA LEU A 86 -7.13 3.25 3.76
C LEU A 86 -6.17 2.56 4.73
N PHE A 87 -6.33 2.83 6.00
CA PHE A 87 -5.64 2.09 7.05
C PHE A 87 -6.64 1.06 7.58
N GLU A 88 -6.49 -0.18 7.10
CA GLU A 88 -7.47 -1.24 7.33
C GLU A 88 -7.09 -2.13 8.49
N TYR A 89 -8.09 -2.54 9.27
CA TYR A 89 -7.96 -3.49 10.39
C TYR A 89 -6.89 -3.09 11.41
N PRO A 90 -6.83 -1.82 11.85
CA PRO A 90 -5.79 -1.39 12.79
C PRO A 90 -5.82 -2.22 14.09
N GLY A 91 -4.65 -2.72 14.48
CA GLY A 91 -4.50 -3.54 15.67
C GLY A 91 -4.81 -5.02 15.47
N GLU A 92 -5.26 -5.42 14.29
CA GLU A 92 -5.62 -6.81 14.01
C GLU A 92 -4.53 -7.48 13.16
N ALA A 93 -4.62 -8.80 13.02
CA ALA A 93 -3.64 -9.58 12.26
C ALA A 93 -3.58 -9.14 10.79
N GLU A 94 -4.70 -8.70 10.24
CA GLU A 94 -4.83 -8.26 8.85
C GLU A 94 -4.47 -6.80 8.62
N GLU A 95 -3.98 -6.10 9.65
CA GLU A 95 -3.65 -4.67 9.55
C GLU A 95 -2.74 -4.39 8.37
N HIS A 96 -3.11 -3.40 7.57
CA HIS A 96 -2.31 -2.96 6.42
C HIS A 96 -2.79 -1.58 5.95
N ILE A 97 -1.98 -0.95 5.10
CA ILE A 97 -2.43 0.23 4.36
C ILE A 97 -2.75 -0.21 2.95
N HIS A 98 -3.99 0.05 2.53
CA HIS A 98 -4.49 -0.23 1.19
C HIS A 98 -4.46 1.05 0.36
N VAL A 99 -3.89 0.97 -0.83
CA VAL A 99 -3.78 2.11 -1.74
C VAL A 99 -4.33 1.71 -3.10
N GLU A 100 -5.28 2.48 -3.60
CA GLU A 100 -5.81 2.23 -4.94
C GLU A 100 -6.00 3.52 -5.72
N CYS A 101 -5.84 3.42 -7.04
CA CYS A 101 -6.11 4.52 -7.96
C CYS A 101 -7.60 4.53 -8.27
N GLU A 102 -8.24 5.70 -8.09
CA GLU A 102 -9.69 5.84 -8.29
C GLU A 102 -10.09 6.01 -9.76
N ASP A 103 -9.16 6.31 -10.63
CA ASP A 103 -9.46 6.50 -12.06
C ASP A 103 -9.74 5.19 -12.77
#